data_92704119dd67cea0d00f77eeaae64f8d
#
_entry.id   92704119dd67cea0d00f77eeaae64f8d
#
_cell.length_a   1.000
_cell.length_b   1.000
_cell.length_c   1.000
_cell.angle_alpha   90.00
_cell.angle_beta   90.00
_cell.angle_gamma   90.00
#
_symmetry.space_group_name_H-M   'P 1'
#
loop_
_entity.id
_entity.type
_entity.pdbx_description
1 polymer ?
#
loop_
_entity_poly.entity_id
_entity_poly.type
_entity_poly.pdbx_seq_one_letter_code
_entity_poly.pdbx_strand_id
1 'polypeptide(L)'
;VRPGARGRGRRRRTIVGMTSTTPQIATPYEDLLREVLASGAAKSDRTGTGTRSVFGRQLRFDLAEGFPLITTKRVHFPSIAYELLWFLRGESNVGWLREHGVTIWDEWADAAGELGPVYGVQWRSWPTPNGDHIDQISQVIQTLRTDPDSRRMIVSAWNVADIPQMALAPCHALFQFYVADGRLSCQLYQRSADLFLGVPFNIASYALLTMMIAEQVGLKPGEFVWTGGDCHIYDNHVEQVTEQLSRQPYPAPTLRIANKREHVFDYEFEDFTLENYQHHPAIRGAVAV
;
A
#
# COMPACT_ATOMS: atom_id res chain seq x y z
N VAL A 1 64.17 48.01 35.49
CA VAL A 1 63.52 47.17 34.49
C VAL A 1 63.19 45.80 35.10
N ARG A 2 61.92 45.50 35.37
CA ARG A 2 61.47 44.18 35.86
C ARG A 2 60.39 43.65 34.89
N PRO A 3 60.37 42.36 34.58
CA PRO A 3 59.44 41.79 33.56
C PRO A 3 58.08 41.41 34.17
N GLY A 4 57.05 41.53 33.33
CA GLY A 4 55.67 41.34 33.68
C GLY A 4 55.22 39.87 33.84
N ALA A 5 54.22 39.69 34.70
CA ALA A 5 53.59 38.45 35.07
C ALA A 5 52.68 37.91 33.87
N ARG A 6 52.89 36.64 33.51
CA ARG A 6 52.03 35.91 32.55
C ARG A 6 50.78 35.41 33.25
N GLY A 7 49.62 35.92 32.84
CA GLY A 7 48.32 35.39 33.23
C GLY A 7 48.04 34.05 32.56
N ARG A 8 47.72 33.00 33.36
CA ARG A 8 47.25 31.69 32.89
C ARG A 8 45.75 31.78 32.56
N GLY A 9 45.45 31.78 31.26
CA GLY A 9 44.09 31.66 30.80
C GLY A 9 43.53 30.26 31.07
N ARG A 10 42.51 30.13 31.90
CA ARG A 10 41.70 28.91 32.06
C ARG A 10 40.88 28.72 30.80
N ARG A 11 41.21 27.69 30.03
CA ARG A 11 40.34 27.18 28.94
C ARG A 11 39.09 26.57 29.55
N ARG A 12 37.94 27.21 29.38
CA ARG A 12 36.63 26.60 29.62
C ARG A 12 36.44 25.49 28.55
N ARG A 13 36.36 24.25 29.00
CA ARG A 13 35.86 23.14 28.19
C ARG A 13 34.35 23.32 27.99
N THR A 14 33.94 23.71 26.81
CA THR A 14 32.54 23.65 26.39
C THR A 14 32.18 22.18 26.24
N ILE A 15 31.37 21.65 27.15
CA ILE A 15 30.75 20.34 26.99
C ILE A 15 29.66 20.52 25.91
N VAL A 16 29.95 20.10 24.70
CA VAL A 16 28.91 19.93 23.64
C VAL A 16 28.04 18.76 24.09
N GLY A 17 26.87 19.07 24.62
CA GLY A 17 25.86 18.08 24.93
C GLY A 17 25.44 17.40 23.61
N MET A 18 25.79 16.13 23.47
CA MET A 18 25.22 15.27 22.44
C MET A 18 23.72 15.08 22.75
N THR A 19 22.87 15.88 22.13
CA THR A 19 21.44 15.57 22.08
C THR A 19 21.31 14.32 21.24
N SER A 20 21.05 13.21 21.91
CA SER A 20 20.59 11.98 21.24
C SER A 20 19.22 12.29 20.61
N THR A 21 19.20 12.71 19.35
CA THR A 21 17.97 12.75 18.57
C THR A 21 17.63 11.32 18.18
N THR A 22 16.69 10.70 18.88
CA THR A 22 16.04 9.48 18.40
C THR A 22 15.55 9.77 16.97
N PRO A 23 15.86 8.93 15.98
CA PRO A 23 15.38 9.13 14.62
C PRO A 23 13.86 9.31 14.64
N GLN A 24 13.37 10.39 14.06
CA GLN A 24 11.93 10.61 13.95
C GLN A 24 11.38 9.61 12.93
N ILE A 25 10.38 8.82 13.32
CA ILE A 25 9.70 7.87 12.43
C ILE A 25 8.95 8.68 11.39
N ALA A 26 9.16 8.37 10.10
CA ALA A 26 8.43 8.99 9.01
C ALA A 26 6.94 8.64 9.07
N THR A 27 6.07 9.61 8.86
CA THR A 27 4.61 9.47 8.97
C THR A 27 3.86 9.97 7.73
N PRO A 28 4.28 9.59 6.49
CA PRO A 28 3.70 10.17 5.28
C PRO A 28 2.19 9.91 5.16
N TYR A 29 1.71 8.77 5.65
CA TYR A 29 0.30 8.44 5.65
C TYR A 29 -0.49 9.27 6.69
N GLU A 30 -0.01 9.38 7.91
CA GLU A 30 -0.63 10.19 8.96
C GLU A 30 -0.60 11.69 8.63
N ASP A 31 0.44 12.14 7.92
CA ASP A 31 0.54 13.54 7.46
C ASP A 31 -0.54 13.85 6.42
N LEU A 32 -0.82 12.90 5.51
CA LEU A 32 -1.94 13.02 4.57
C LEU A 32 -3.31 13.05 5.29
N LEU A 33 -3.50 12.22 6.33
CA LEU A 33 -4.72 12.28 7.15
C LEU A 33 -4.90 13.67 7.79
N ARG A 34 -3.82 14.24 8.36
CA ARG A 34 -3.83 15.60 8.95
C ARG A 34 -4.19 16.65 7.91
N GLU A 35 -3.59 16.56 6.73
CA GLU A 35 -3.87 17.48 5.62
C GLU A 35 -5.34 17.45 5.23
N VAL A 36 -5.92 16.26 5.04
CA VAL A 36 -7.34 16.12 4.63
C VAL A 36 -8.29 16.64 5.71
N LEU A 37 -8.02 16.36 6.98
CA LEU A 37 -8.84 16.92 8.07
C LEU A 37 -8.75 18.44 8.14
N ALA A 38 -7.57 19.03 7.91
CA ALA A 38 -7.34 20.46 8.05
C ALA A 38 -7.84 21.28 6.84
N SER A 39 -7.71 20.75 5.61
CA SER A 39 -7.90 21.51 4.38
C SER A 39 -8.74 20.81 3.31
N GLY A 40 -9.23 19.60 3.58
CA GLY A 40 -10.07 18.85 2.63
C GLY A 40 -11.39 19.56 2.31
N ALA A 41 -11.73 19.61 1.03
CA ALA A 41 -13.01 20.11 0.57
C ALA A 41 -14.14 19.14 0.97
N ALA A 42 -15.22 19.67 1.51
CA ALA A 42 -16.44 18.89 1.76
C ALA A 42 -17.10 18.52 0.44
N LYS A 43 -17.42 17.23 0.26
CA LYS A 43 -18.10 16.70 -0.93
C LYS A 43 -19.17 15.71 -0.56
N SER A 44 -20.24 15.68 -1.34
CA SER A 44 -21.17 14.55 -1.36
C SER A 44 -20.54 13.36 -2.06
N ASP A 45 -20.98 12.17 -1.73
CA ASP A 45 -20.56 10.92 -2.36
C ASP A 45 -21.77 10.05 -2.74
N ARG A 46 -21.53 8.92 -3.42
CA ARG A 46 -22.57 7.98 -3.84
C ARG A 46 -23.35 7.39 -2.67
N THR A 47 -22.70 7.22 -1.52
CA THR A 47 -23.31 6.59 -0.33
C THR A 47 -24.15 7.57 0.50
N GLY A 48 -24.05 8.88 0.23
CA GLY A 48 -24.72 9.92 1.00
C GLY A 48 -24.10 10.19 2.38
N THR A 49 -22.96 9.55 2.71
CA THR A 49 -22.26 9.75 3.98
C THR A 49 -21.60 11.13 4.07
N GLY A 50 -21.11 11.65 2.94
CA GLY A 50 -20.27 12.83 2.86
C GLY A 50 -18.78 12.52 3.08
N THR A 51 -17.93 13.36 2.50
CA THR A 51 -16.48 13.20 2.60
C THR A 51 -15.79 14.55 2.71
N ARG A 52 -14.56 14.53 3.26
CA ARG A 52 -13.57 15.58 3.09
C ARG A 52 -12.47 15.04 2.20
N SER A 53 -12.08 15.77 1.15
CA SER A 53 -11.09 15.26 0.21
C SER A 53 -10.09 16.31 -0.27
N VAL A 54 -8.90 15.83 -0.64
CA VAL A 54 -7.90 16.55 -1.43
C VAL A 54 -7.65 15.77 -2.71
N PHE A 55 -7.24 16.46 -3.78
CA PHE A 55 -7.00 15.82 -5.06
C PHE A 55 -5.51 15.75 -5.39
N GLY A 56 -5.06 14.56 -5.82
CA GLY A 56 -3.70 14.34 -6.33
C GLY A 56 -2.63 14.39 -5.22
N ARG A 57 -2.39 13.26 -4.54
CA ARG A 57 -1.30 13.12 -3.54
C ARG A 57 -0.46 11.90 -3.83
N GLN A 58 0.81 11.97 -3.43
CA GLN A 58 1.75 10.87 -3.59
C GLN A 58 2.48 10.59 -2.28
N LEU A 59 2.56 9.32 -1.90
CA LEU A 59 3.34 8.82 -0.77
C LEU A 59 4.42 7.87 -1.28
N ARG A 60 5.58 7.85 -0.62
CA ARG A 60 6.72 6.99 -0.98
C ARG A 60 7.18 6.19 0.22
N PHE A 61 7.50 4.92 -0.01
CA PHE A 61 7.96 3.98 1.00
C PHE A 61 9.16 3.22 0.44
N ASP A 62 10.35 3.39 1.03
CA ASP A 62 11.50 2.54 0.70
C ASP A 62 11.33 1.17 1.37
N LEU A 63 11.15 0.13 0.57
CA LEU A 63 10.91 -1.22 1.08
C LEU A 63 12.15 -1.85 1.73
N ALA A 64 13.32 -1.22 1.60
CA ALA A 64 14.52 -1.62 2.34
C ALA A 64 14.51 -1.12 3.80
N GLU A 65 13.76 -0.05 4.11
CA GLU A 65 13.63 0.49 5.47
C GLU A 65 12.58 -0.24 6.31
N GLY A 66 11.69 -0.99 5.69
CA GLY A 66 10.64 -1.77 6.36
C GLY A 66 9.41 -1.99 5.49
N PHE A 67 8.52 -2.85 5.94
CA PHE A 67 7.26 -3.10 5.27
C PHE A 67 6.23 -2.02 5.67
N PRO A 68 5.58 -1.31 4.73
CA PRO A 68 4.74 -0.16 5.03
C PRO A 68 3.35 -0.55 5.53
N LEU A 69 3.29 -1.33 6.61
CA LEU A 69 2.08 -1.64 7.35
C LEU A 69 1.97 -0.65 8.51
N ILE A 70 0.94 0.21 8.49
CA ILE A 70 0.77 1.25 9.49
C ILE A 70 0.68 0.68 10.90
N THR A 71 1.16 1.45 11.89
CA THR A 71 1.25 1.02 13.29
C THR A 71 0.38 1.84 14.24
N THR A 72 -0.16 2.96 13.78
CA THR A 72 -1.07 3.85 14.54
C THR A 72 -2.45 3.23 14.79
N LYS A 73 -2.80 2.19 14.06
CA LYS A 73 -3.85 1.23 14.35
C LYS A 73 -3.48 -0.14 13.84
N ARG A 74 -4.03 -1.21 14.43
CA ARG A 74 -3.86 -2.57 13.90
C ARG A 74 -4.53 -2.70 12.53
N VAL A 75 -3.79 -3.19 11.55
CA VAL A 75 -4.30 -3.62 10.24
C VAL A 75 -4.18 -5.14 10.14
N HIS A 76 -5.19 -5.80 9.61
CA HIS A 76 -5.25 -7.27 9.57
C HIS A 76 -4.47 -7.80 8.35
N PHE A 77 -3.18 -8.07 8.54
CA PHE A 77 -2.28 -8.54 7.48
C PHE A 77 -2.77 -9.80 6.76
N PRO A 78 -3.35 -10.83 7.43
CA PRO A 78 -3.89 -11.99 6.71
C PRO A 78 -4.92 -11.61 5.63
N SER A 79 -5.85 -10.69 5.91
CA SER A 79 -6.82 -10.25 4.88
C SER A 79 -6.14 -9.60 3.68
N ILE A 80 -5.06 -8.83 3.90
CA ILE A 80 -4.28 -8.20 2.82
C ILE A 80 -3.61 -9.26 1.94
N ALA A 81 -2.94 -10.22 2.57
CA ALA A 81 -2.21 -11.26 1.86
C ALA A 81 -3.16 -12.18 1.07
N TYR A 82 -4.26 -12.65 1.69
CA TYR A 82 -5.25 -13.47 1.00
C TYR A 82 -5.95 -12.72 -0.14
N GLU A 83 -6.28 -11.44 0.04
CA GLU A 83 -6.84 -10.63 -1.06
C GLU A 83 -5.89 -10.53 -2.26
N LEU A 84 -4.60 -10.26 -2.00
CA LEU A 84 -3.59 -10.21 -3.07
C LEU A 84 -3.42 -11.56 -3.77
N LEU A 85 -3.36 -12.66 -3.02
CA LEU A 85 -3.28 -14.01 -3.58
C LEU A 85 -4.53 -14.33 -4.42
N TRP A 86 -5.70 -13.92 -3.97
CA TRP A 86 -6.96 -14.06 -4.71
C TRP A 86 -6.94 -13.27 -6.03
N PHE A 87 -6.43 -12.04 -6.04
CA PHE A 87 -6.22 -11.29 -7.29
C PHE A 87 -5.24 -12.03 -8.24
N LEU A 88 -4.14 -12.55 -7.71
CA LEU A 88 -3.15 -13.31 -8.50
C LEU A 88 -3.69 -14.63 -9.04
N ARG A 89 -4.70 -15.21 -8.43
CA ARG A 89 -5.44 -16.38 -8.93
C ARG A 89 -6.35 -16.03 -10.11
N GLY A 90 -6.65 -14.75 -10.33
CA GLY A 90 -7.55 -14.29 -11.38
C GLY A 90 -9.03 -14.57 -11.10
N GLU A 91 -9.38 -14.76 -9.84
CA GLU A 91 -10.75 -15.10 -9.41
C GLU A 91 -11.62 -13.85 -9.23
N SER A 92 -12.93 -14.02 -9.38
CA SER A 92 -13.97 -13.01 -9.11
C SER A 92 -14.96 -13.43 -8.03
N ASN A 93 -14.97 -14.72 -7.68
CA ASN A 93 -15.84 -15.26 -6.63
C ASN A 93 -15.19 -15.17 -5.27
N VAL A 94 -15.96 -14.70 -4.27
CA VAL A 94 -15.46 -14.54 -2.88
C VAL A 94 -15.37 -15.84 -2.09
N GLY A 95 -15.79 -16.97 -2.65
CA GLY A 95 -15.82 -18.27 -1.97
C GLY A 95 -14.45 -18.63 -1.38
N TRP A 96 -13.39 -18.54 -2.17
CA TRP A 96 -12.03 -18.81 -1.71
C TRP A 96 -11.59 -17.88 -0.55
N LEU A 97 -11.94 -16.60 -0.60
CA LEU A 97 -11.66 -15.66 0.49
C LEU A 97 -12.38 -16.07 1.78
N ARG A 98 -13.65 -16.47 1.68
CA ARG A 98 -14.47 -16.93 2.84
C ARG A 98 -13.90 -18.20 3.48
N GLU A 99 -13.39 -19.14 2.68
CA GLU A 99 -12.70 -20.33 3.17
C GLU A 99 -11.48 -20.01 4.04
N HIS A 100 -10.84 -18.85 3.79
CA HIS A 100 -9.71 -18.33 4.54
C HIS A 100 -10.10 -17.28 5.61
N GLY A 101 -11.40 -17.14 5.91
CA GLY A 101 -11.90 -16.22 6.92
C GLY A 101 -11.83 -14.74 6.53
N VAL A 102 -11.73 -14.43 5.23
CA VAL A 102 -11.68 -13.06 4.70
C VAL A 102 -13.03 -12.69 4.10
N THR A 103 -13.67 -11.66 4.66
CA THR A 103 -15.04 -11.24 4.32
C THR A 103 -15.12 -9.79 3.81
N ILE A 104 -13.97 -9.20 3.48
CA ILE A 104 -13.87 -7.77 3.12
C ILE A 104 -14.57 -7.42 1.79
N TRP A 105 -15.00 -8.41 1.01
CA TRP A 105 -15.71 -8.26 -0.26
C TRP A 105 -17.19 -8.68 -0.20
N ASP A 106 -17.65 -9.22 0.93
CA ASP A 106 -19.00 -9.81 1.06
C ASP A 106 -20.13 -8.81 0.78
N GLU A 107 -19.93 -7.52 1.10
CA GLU A 107 -20.94 -6.48 0.93
C GLU A 107 -21.22 -6.14 -0.55
N TRP A 108 -20.30 -6.49 -1.45
CA TRP A 108 -20.45 -6.24 -2.90
C TRP A 108 -20.78 -7.49 -3.70
N ALA A 109 -20.56 -8.68 -3.13
CA ALA A 109 -20.80 -9.94 -3.81
C ALA A 109 -22.31 -10.21 -3.97
N ASP A 110 -22.69 -10.78 -5.11
CA ASP A 110 -24.06 -11.26 -5.31
C ASP A 110 -24.36 -12.52 -4.47
N ALA A 111 -25.58 -13.06 -4.61
CA ALA A 111 -26.01 -14.24 -3.85
C ALA A 111 -25.19 -15.51 -4.17
N ALA A 112 -24.52 -15.58 -5.34
CA ALA A 112 -23.61 -16.65 -5.73
C ALA A 112 -22.17 -16.39 -5.29
N GLY A 113 -21.89 -15.22 -4.72
CA GLY A 113 -20.54 -14.80 -4.32
C GLY A 113 -19.73 -14.15 -5.44
N GLU A 114 -20.35 -13.78 -6.55
CA GLU A 114 -19.68 -13.18 -7.70
C GLU A 114 -19.59 -11.65 -7.59
N LEU A 115 -18.46 -11.11 -8.07
CA LEU A 115 -18.19 -9.68 -8.16
C LEU A 115 -18.11 -9.16 -9.60
N GLY A 116 -18.21 -10.05 -10.59
CA GLY A 116 -17.93 -9.74 -11.99
C GLY A 116 -16.42 -9.61 -12.25
N PRO A 117 -16.02 -9.08 -13.42
CA PRO A 117 -14.63 -9.10 -13.89
C PRO A 117 -13.76 -8.05 -13.19
N VAL A 118 -13.68 -8.11 -11.85
CA VAL A 118 -12.88 -7.19 -11.02
C VAL A 118 -11.38 -7.53 -11.06
N TYR A 119 -10.55 -6.74 -10.53
CA TYR A 119 -9.08 -6.77 -10.37
C TYR A 119 -8.36 -8.01 -10.91
N GLY A 120 -8.54 -9.16 -10.26
CA GLY A 120 -7.85 -10.41 -10.58
C GLY A 120 -8.14 -10.88 -12.01
N VAL A 121 -9.39 -10.79 -12.44
CA VAL A 121 -9.79 -11.14 -13.83
C VAL A 121 -9.09 -10.22 -14.82
N GLN A 122 -9.08 -8.90 -14.59
CA GLN A 122 -8.42 -7.97 -15.49
C GLN A 122 -6.90 -8.17 -15.51
N TRP A 123 -6.27 -8.48 -14.38
CA TRP A 123 -4.82 -8.71 -14.30
C TRP A 123 -4.38 -9.98 -15.03
N ARG A 124 -5.19 -11.04 -14.95
CA ARG A 124 -4.82 -12.39 -15.37
C ARG A 124 -5.50 -12.84 -16.67
N SER A 125 -6.58 -12.19 -17.06
CA SER A 125 -7.42 -12.65 -18.18
C SER A 125 -8.11 -11.47 -18.88
N TRP A 126 -7.33 -10.43 -19.25
CA TRP A 126 -7.86 -9.28 -19.97
C TRP A 126 -8.41 -9.69 -21.34
N PRO A 127 -9.70 -9.45 -21.65
CA PRO A 127 -10.30 -9.89 -22.91
C PRO A 127 -9.76 -9.06 -24.10
N THR A 128 -9.60 -9.73 -25.26
CA THR A 128 -9.22 -9.10 -26.52
C THR A 128 -10.35 -9.18 -27.55
N PRO A 129 -10.37 -8.31 -28.58
CA PRO A 129 -11.44 -8.30 -29.58
C PRO A 129 -11.58 -9.60 -30.40
N ASN A 130 -10.53 -10.42 -30.50
CA ASN A 130 -10.52 -11.70 -31.18
C ASN A 130 -10.91 -12.89 -30.29
N GLY A 131 -11.28 -12.64 -29.03
CA GLY A 131 -11.69 -13.65 -28.07
C GLY A 131 -10.55 -14.31 -27.28
N ASP A 132 -9.30 -13.91 -27.52
CA ASP A 132 -8.16 -14.32 -26.69
C ASP A 132 -8.12 -13.51 -25.38
N HIS A 133 -7.27 -13.94 -24.45
CA HIS A 133 -7.06 -13.27 -23.18
C HIS A 133 -5.59 -12.95 -22.96
N ILE A 134 -5.32 -11.85 -22.27
CA ILE A 134 -3.96 -11.40 -21.92
C ILE A 134 -3.77 -11.52 -20.42
N ASP A 135 -2.74 -12.27 -20.01
CA ASP A 135 -2.24 -12.27 -18.62
C ASP A 135 -1.20 -11.15 -18.47
N GLN A 136 -1.64 -10.00 -17.96
CA GLN A 136 -0.79 -8.82 -17.79
C GLN A 136 0.33 -9.06 -16.77
N ILE A 137 0.08 -9.83 -15.70
CA ILE A 137 1.10 -10.14 -14.67
C ILE A 137 2.22 -10.99 -15.27
N SER A 138 1.88 -12.04 -16.00
CA SER A 138 2.87 -12.88 -16.69
C SER A 138 3.69 -12.08 -17.71
N GLN A 139 3.04 -11.19 -18.49
CA GLN A 139 3.75 -10.31 -19.43
C GLN A 139 4.72 -9.36 -18.74
N VAL A 140 4.34 -8.76 -17.61
CA VAL A 140 5.22 -7.89 -16.83
C VAL A 140 6.42 -8.66 -16.28
N ILE A 141 6.21 -9.86 -15.70
CA ILE A 141 7.30 -10.70 -15.18
C ILE A 141 8.26 -11.10 -16.33
N GLN A 142 7.72 -11.48 -17.49
CA GLN A 142 8.54 -11.79 -18.66
C GLN A 142 9.35 -10.57 -19.12
N THR A 143 8.73 -9.38 -19.17
CA THR A 143 9.42 -8.14 -19.54
C THR A 143 10.52 -7.78 -18.55
N LEU A 144 10.27 -7.89 -17.23
CA LEU A 144 11.28 -7.68 -16.20
C LEU A 144 12.51 -8.58 -16.36
N ARG A 145 12.33 -9.82 -16.87
CA ARG A 145 13.42 -10.77 -17.10
C ARG A 145 14.21 -10.49 -18.39
N THR A 146 13.57 -9.94 -19.43
CA THR A 146 14.14 -9.81 -20.77
C THR A 146 14.51 -8.38 -21.14
N ASP A 147 13.81 -7.39 -20.62
CA ASP A 147 13.98 -5.96 -20.88
C ASP A 147 13.60 -5.14 -19.62
N PRO A 148 14.42 -5.17 -18.56
CA PRO A 148 14.12 -4.50 -17.30
C PRO A 148 14.07 -2.96 -17.41
N ASP A 149 14.62 -2.38 -18.48
CA ASP A 149 14.56 -0.94 -18.77
C ASP A 149 13.26 -0.52 -19.49
N SER A 150 12.36 -1.45 -19.76
CA SER A 150 11.09 -1.19 -20.43
C SER A 150 10.22 -0.20 -19.65
N ARG A 151 9.60 0.73 -20.36
CA ARG A 151 8.62 1.68 -19.82
C ARG A 151 7.19 1.20 -19.98
N ARG A 152 6.98 -0.07 -20.38
CA ARG A 152 5.68 -0.67 -20.71
C ARG A 152 5.19 -1.66 -19.67
N MET A 153 5.85 -1.75 -18.52
CA MET A 153 5.50 -2.65 -17.41
C MET A 153 4.32 -2.10 -16.62
N ILE A 154 3.16 -2.05 -17.23
CA ILE A 154 1.91 -1.55 -16.67
C ILE A 154 0.90 -2.69 -16.58
N VAL A 155 0.17 -2.74 -15.47
CA VAL A 155 -1.00 -3.61 -15.27
C VAL A 155 -2.20 -2.72 -14.98
N SER A 156 -3.28 -2.87 -15.75
CA SER A 156 -4.51 -2.09 -15.60
C SER A 156 -5.66 -2.98 -15.15
N ALA A 157 -6.40 -2.54 -14.14
CA ALA A 157 -7.70 -3.09 -13.78
C ALA A 157 -8.86 -2.27 -14.38
N TRP A 158 -8.57 -1.08 -14.91
CA TRP A 158 -9.56 -0.17 -15.45
C TRP A 158 -9.90 -0.51 -16.90
N ASN A 159 -10.81 -1.47 -17.11
CA ASN A 159 -11.33 -1.85 -18.40
C ASN A 159 -12.69 -1.18 -18.62
N VAL A 160 -12.72 -0.14 -19.46
CA VAL A 160 -13.92 0.68 -19.67
C VAL A 160 -15.10 -0.14 -20.18
N ALA A 161 -14.83 -1.20 -20.97
CA ALA A 161 -15.88 -2.06 -21.51
C ALA A 161 -16.53 -2.96 -20.44
N ASP A 162 -15.77 -3.35 -19.41
CA ASP A 162 -16.21 -4.28 -18.37
C ASP A 162 -16.73 -3.59 -17.11
N ILE A 163 -16.44 -2.30 -16.89
CA ILE A 163 -16.88 -1.55 -15.70
C ILE A 163 -18.37 -1.74 -15.40
N PRO A 164 -19.31 -1.71 -16.37
CA PRO A 164 -20.73 -1.90 -16.07
C PRO A 164 -21.10 -3.29 -15.51
N GLN A 165 -20.19 -4.27 -15.65
CA GLN A 165 -20.39 -5.66 -15.18
C GLN A 165 -19.72 -5.91 -13.83
N MET A 166 -18.95 -4.95 -13.30
CA MET A 166 -18.25 -5.05 -12.04
C MET A 166 -19.15 -4.61 -10.88
N ALA A 167 -19.20 -5.39 -9.81
CA ALA A 167 -19.91 -5.01 -8.59
C ALA A 167 -19.35 -3.71 -7.98
N LEU A 168 -18.03 -3.49 -8.13
CA LEU A 168 -17.34 -2.28 -7.74
C LEU A 168 -16.29 -1.91 -8.79
N ALA A 169 -16.39 -0.71 -9.36
CA ALA A 169 -15.37 -0.20 -10.28
C ALA A 169 -14.02 -0.05 -9.57
N PRO A 170 -12.89 -0.50 -10.18
CA PRO A 170 -11.59 -0.55 -9.51
C PRO A 170 -11.14 0.78 -8.94
N CYS A 171 -10.89 0.85 -7.63
CA CYS A 171 -10.32 2.03 -6.97
C CYS A 171 -8.83 2.17 -7.31
N HIS A 172 -8.04 1.12 -7.14
CA HIS A 172 -6.66 1.03 -7.61
C HIS A 172 -6.65 0.61 -9.08
N ALA A 173 -6.60 1.62 -9.95
CA ALA A 173 -6.93 1.50 -11.35
C ALA A 173 -5.80 0.88 -12.20
N LEU A 174 -4.56 1.24 -11.92
CA LEU A 174 -3.37 0.73 -12.62
C LEU A 174 -2.13 0.85 -11.74
N PHE A 175 -1.14 0.02 -12.05
CA PHE A 175 0.19 0.13 -11.46
C PHE A 175 1.28 -0.11 -12.51
N GLN A 176 2.48 0.44 -12.25
CA GLN A 176 3.63 0.37 -13.12
C GLN A 176 4.87 -0.04 -12.33
N PHE A 177 5.70 -0.89 -12.93
CA PHE A 177 7.00 -1.24 -12.39
C PHE A 177 8.14 -0.43 -13.04
N TYR A 178 9.20 -0.26 -12.26
CA TYR A 178 10.42 0.44 -12.67
C TYR A 178 11.63 -0.23 -12.02
N VAL A 179 12.69 -0.42 -12.80
CA VAL A 179 13.94 -1.01 -12.32
C VAL A 179 15.05 0.03 -12.38
N ALA A 180 15.78 0.18 -11.28
CA ALA A 180 17.01 0.97 -11.21
C ALA A 180 17.94 0.37 -10.16
N ASP A 181 19.24 0.38 -10.43
CA ASP A 181 20.29 -0.08 -9.52
C ASP A 181 20.03 -1.48 -8.92
N GLY A 182 19.45 -2.39 -9.73
CA GLY A 182 19.10 -3.75 -9.31
C GLY A 182 17.92 -3.82 -8.32
N ARG A 183 17.14 -2.75 -8.22
CA ARG A 183 15.94 -2.66 -7.35
C ARG A 183 14.68 -2.50 -8.18
N LEU A 184 13.62 -3.22 -7.80
CA LEU A 184 12.29 -3.13 -8.39
C LEU A 184 11.41 -2.19 -7.56
N SER A 185 10.91 -1.15 -8.18
CA SER A 185 9.93 -0.22 -7.62
C SER A 185 8.56 -0.38 -8.30
N CYS A 186 7.50 -0.05 -7.58
CA CYS A 186 6.14 -0.07 -8.10
C CYS A 186 5.44 1.25 -7.79
N GLN A 187 4.74 1.81 -8.77
CA GLN A 187 3.85 2.95 -8.58
C GLN A 187 2.41 2.54 -8.84
N LEU A 188 1.54 2.74 -7.85
CA LEU A 188 0.10 2.57 -7.94
C LEU A 188 -0.59 3.90 -8.21
N TYR A 189 -1.56 3.93 -9.13
CA TYR A 189 -2.56 4.99 -9.21
C TYR A 189 -3.91 4.50 -8.68
N GLN A 190 -4.36 5.10 -7.58
CA GLN A 190 -5.64 4.85 -6.93
C GLN A 190 -6.56 6.05 -7.15
N ARG A 191 -7.58 5.90 -8.02
CA ARG A 191 -8.50 6.98 -8.42
C ARG A 191 -9.39 7.47 -7.28
N SER A 192 -9.75 6.58 -6.35
CA SER A 192 -10.63 6.84 -5.22
C SER A 192 -10.02 6.16 -3.99
N ALA A 193 -9.72 6.95 -2.97
CA ALA A 193 -8.87 6.54 -1.87
C ALA A 193 -9.51 6.87 -0.52
N ASP A 194 -10.26 5.90 0.04
CA ASP A 194 -10.66 5.94 1.44
C ASP A 194 -9.42 5.82 2.32
N LEU A 195 -9.00 6.95 2.86
CA LEU A 195 -7.77 7.03 3.63
C LEU A 195 -7.82 6.27 4.95
N PHE A 196 -9.02 6.07 5.52
CA PHE A 196 -9.12 5.42 6.82
C PHE A 196 -9.16 3.89 6.72
N LEU A 197 -10.02 3.31 5.88
CA LEU A 197 -10.17 1.86 5.75
C LEU A 197 -9.31 1.28 4.62
N GLY A 198 -9.45 1.78 3.40
CA GLY A 198 -8.89 1.15 2.20
C GLY A 198 -7.39 1.37 2.01
N VAL A 199 -6.92 2.62 2.09
CA VAL A 199 -5.53 2.96 1.73
C VAL A 199 -4.47 2.20 2.51
N PRO A 200 -4.58 1.95 3.83
CA PRO A 200 -3.62 1.13 4.56
C PRO A 200 -3.51 -0.30 4.02
N PHE A 201 -4.63 -0.90 3.58
CA PHE A 201 -4.64 -2.21 2.94
C PHE A 201 -3.96 -2.16 1.57
N ASN A 202 -4.29 -1.16 0.75
CA ASN A 202 -3.74 -1.03 -0.60
C ASN A 202 -2.23 -0.79 -0.58
N ILE A 203 -1.73 0.08 0.32
CA ILE A 203 -0.28 0.31 0.48
C ILE A 203 0.45 -1.00 0.79
N ALA A 204 -0.01 -1.75 1.78
CA ALA A 204 0.62 -3.00 2.18
C ALA A 204 0.48 -4.10 1.11
N SER A 205 -0.67 -4.19 0.43
CA SER A 205 -0.91 -5.16 -0.63
C SER A 205 0.05 -4.98 -1.81
N TYR A 206 0.21 -3.74 -2.31
CA TYR A 206 1.12 -3.48 -3.43
C TYR A 206 2.59 -3.48 -3.04
N ALA A 207 2.92 -3.16 -1.79
CA ALA A 207 4.27 -3.38 -1.26
C ALA A 207 4.62 -4.88 -1.25
N LEU A 208 3.69 -5.74 -0.78
CA LEU A 208 3.83 -7.20 -0.82
C LEU A 208 3.99 -7.70 -2.27
N LEU A 209 3.13 -7.27 -3.20
CA LEU A 209 3.23 -7.62 -4.62
C LEU A 209 4.60 -7.24 -5.20
N THR A 210 5.11 -6.05 -4.86
CA THR A 210 6.42 -5.59 -5.31
C THR A 210 7.54 -6.50 -4.81
N MET A 211 7.48 -6.91 -3.54
CA MET A 211 8.46 -7.82 -2.94
C MET A 211 8.39 -9.22 -3.57
N MET A 212 7.18 -9.76 -3.80
CA MET A 212 6.98 -11.06 -4.46
C MET A 212 7.56 -11.08 -5.88
N ILE A 213 7.26 -10.05 -6.69
CA ILE A 213 7.77 -9.96 -8.06
C ILE A 213 9.28 -9.72 -8.07
N ALA A 214 9.83 -8.88 -7.17
CA ALA A 214 11.27 -8.69 -7.06
C ALA A 214 11.99 -10.02 -6.78
N GLU A 215 11.47 -10.84 -5.85
CA GLU A 215 12.01 -12.18 -5.56
C GLU A 215 11.96 -13.09 -6.79
N GLN A 216 10.86 -13.07 -7.55
CA GLN A 216 10.66 -13.88 -8.75
C GLN A 216 11.66 -13.58 -9.87
N VAL A 217 12.08 -12.33 -10.02
CA VAL A 217 12.96 -11.87 -11.09
C VAL A 217 14.39 -11.65 -10.63
N GLY A 218 14.72 -11.94 -9.36
CA GLY A 218 16.07 -11.83 -8.79
C GLY A 218 16.52 -10.38 -8.56
N LEU A 219 15.58 -9.45 -8.38
CA LEU A 219 15.83 -8.06 -8.00
C LEU A 219 15.63 -7.85 -6.50
N LYS A 220 16.20 -6.77 -5.97
CA LYS A 220 15.88 -6.31 -4.61
C LYS A 220 14.62 -5.45 -4.62
N PRO A 221 13.81 -5.44 -3.55
CA PRO A 221 12.73 -4.46 -3.41
C PRO A 221 13.27 -3.03 -3.41
N GLY A 222 12.60 -2.16 -4.18
CA GLY A 222 12.89 -0.73 -4.28
C GLY A 222 11.91 0.11 -3.48
N GLU A 223 11.32 1.13 -4.11
CA GLU A 223 10.27 1.95 -3.51
C GLU A 223 8.87 1.43 -3.90
N PHE A 224 7.94 1.52 -2.98
CA PHE A 224 6.53 1.56 -3.32
C PHE A 224 6.06 3.02 -3.33
N VAL A 225 5.47 3.45 -4.45
CA VAL A 225 4.95 4.80 -4.66
C VAL A 225 3.43 4.72 -4.79
N TRP A 226 2.72 5.20 -3.79
CA TRP A 226 1.27 5.33 -3.84
C TRP A 226 0.86 6.70 -4.38
N THR A 227 -0.01 6.73 -5.38
CA THR A 227 -0.55 7.97 -5.96
C THR A 227 -2.07 7.93 -5.89
N GLY A 228 -2.66 8.80 -5.06
CA GLY A 228 -4.10 8.95 -4.91
C GLY A 228 -4.66 10.06 -5.78
N GLY A 229 -5.77 9.81 -6.45
CA GLY A 229 -6.60 10.81 -7.11
C GLY A 229 -7.48 11.55 -6.11
N ASP A 230 -8.71 11.12 -5.88
CA ASP A 230 -9.58 11.63 -4.82
C ASP A 230 -9.20 10.94 -3.49
N CYS A 231 -8.46 11.66 -2.64
CA CYS A 231 -8.00 11.19 -1.33
C CYS A 231 -8.94 11.72 -0.28
N HIS A 232 -9.77 10.84 0.32
CA HIS A 232 -10.86 11.27 1.18
C HIS A 232 -10.92 10.55 2.52
N ILE A 233 -11.54 11.24 3.48
CA ILE A 233 -12.00 10.71 4.76
C ILE A 233 -13.52 10.87 4.76
N TYR A 234 -14.26 9.78 4.98
CA TYR A 234 -15.71 9.83 5.17
C TYR A 234 -16.06 10.58 6.44
N ASP A 235 -17.15 11.33 6.44
CA ASP A 235 -17.56 12.16 7.59
C ASP A 235 -17.82 11.32 8.85
N ASN A 236 -18.29 10.07 8.69
CA ASN A 236 -18.47 9.12 9.78
C ASN A 236 -17.15 8.51 10.31
N HIS A 237 -15.98 8.83 9.71
CA HIS A 237 -14.67 8.39 10.16
C HIS A 237 -13.80 9.50 10.78
N VAL A 238 -14.31 10.72 10.89
CA VAL A 238 -13.54 11.87 11.39
C VAL A 238 -13.08 11.67 12.84
N GLU A 239 -13.92 11.10 13.70
CA GLU A 239 -13.55 10.80 15.10
C GLU A 239 -12.48 9.72 15.17
N GLN A 240 -12.61 8.65 14.39
CA GLN A 240 -11.65 7.55 14.31
C GLN A 240 -10.29 8.01 13.80
N VAL A 241 -10.26 8.85 12.77
CA VAL A 241 -9.01 9.44 12.26
C VAL A 241 -8.38 10.36 13.29
N THR A 242 -9.17 11.14 14.01
CA THR A 242 -8.69 12.00 15.09
C THR A 242 -8.07 11.17 16.21
N GLU A 243 -8.71 10.08 16.62
CA GLU A 243 -8.14 9.11 17.57
C GLU A 243 -6.83 8.52 17.05
N GLN A 244 -6.80 8.06 15.80
CA GLN A 244 -5.59 7.49 15.18
C GLN A 244 -4.43 8.48 15.20
N LEU A 245 -4.67 9.75 14.87
CA LEU A 245 -3.65 10.81 14.83
C LEU A 245 -3.15 11.25 16.22
N SER A 246 -3.84 10.89 17.29
CA SER A 246 -3.36 11.11 18.67
C SER A 246 -2.28 10.11 19.09
N ARG A 247 -2.06 9.03 18.32
CA ARG A 247 -1.15 7.94 18.63
C ARG A 247 0.21 8.15 17.97
N GLN A 248 1.28 7.83 18.68
CA GLN A 248 2.63 7.83 18.11
C GLN A 248 2.88 6.54 17.33
N PRO A 249 3.44 6.60 16.12
CA PRO A 249 3.74 5.40 15.35
C PRO A 249 4.87 4.60 16.01
N TYR A 250 4.86 3.28 15.80
CA TYR A 250 6.00 2.40 16.05
C TYR A 250 6.82 2.25 14.77
N PRO A 251 8.06 1.74 14.85
CA PRO A 251 8.84 1.38 13.66
C PRO A 251 8.09 0.43 12.74
N ALA A 252 8.34 0.56 11.43
CA ALA A 252 7.76 -0.33 10.45
C ALA A 252 8.17 -1.79 10.72
N PRO A 253 7.26 -2.76 10.55
CA PRO A 253 7.59 -4.18 10.65
C PRO A 253 8.48 -4.64 9.52
N THR A 254 9.02 -5.84 9.65
CA THR A 254 9.73 -6.53 8.58
C THR A 254 8.84 -7.62 8.00
N LEU A 255 8.73 -7.68 6.68
CA LEU A 255 8.10 -8.79 5.98
C LEU A 255 9.18 -9.67 5.36
N ARG A 256 9.13 -10.98 5.63
CA ARG A 256 9.99 -11.98 4.99
C ARG A 256 9.15 -12.88 4.10
N ILE A 257 9.69 -13.18 2.91
CA ILE A 257 9.22 -14.25 2.05
C ILE A 257 10.10 -15.46 2.37
N ALA A 258 9.52 -16.43 3.10
CA ALA A 258 10.27 -17.57 3.65
C ALA A 258 10.65 -18.60 2.57
N ASN A 259 9.77 -18.81 1.59
CA ASN A 259 9.96 -19.78 0.52
C ASN A 259 9.89 -19.08 -0.84
N LYS A 260 10.95 -19.26 -1.65
CA LYS A 260 10.90 -18.86 -3.05
C LYS A 260 10.08 -19.88 -3.82
N ARG A 261 9.03 -19.42 -4.51
CA ARG A 261 8.21 -20.27 -5.37
C ARG A 261 8.68 -20.19 -6.82
N GLU A 262 8.32 -21.18 -7.63
CA GLU A 262 8.69 -21.22 -9.05
C GLU A 262 7.95 -20.10 -9.83
N HIS A 263 6.68 -19.90 -9.51
CA HIS A 263 5.87 -18.82 -10.09
C HIS A 263 5.27 -17.93 -9.00
N VAL A 264 5.05 -16.65 -9.32
CA VAL A 264 4.40 -15.69 -8.40
C VAL A 264 2.98 -16.13 -8.01
N PHE A 265 2.36 -17.00 -8.79
CA PHE A 265 1.02 -17.54 -8.57
C PHE A 265 0.97 -18.72 -7.61
N ASP A 266 2.12 -19.28 -7.27
CA ASP A 266 2.27 -20.46 -6.39
C ASP A 266 2.48 -20.06 -4.91
N TYR A 267 2.57 -18.76 -4.62
CA TYR A 267 2.69 -18.32 -3.24
C TYR A 267 1.43 -18.61 -2.45
N GLU A 268 1.63 -19.00 -1.21
CA GLU A 268 0.61 -19.24 -0.19
C GLU A 268 0.83 -18.29 1.00
N PHE A 269 -0.17 -18.13 1.84
CA PHE A 269 -0.07 -17.23 3.00
C PHE A 269 1.09 -17.59 3.94
N GLU A 270 1.37 -18.88 4.08
CA GLU A 270 2.42 -19.45 4.92
C GLU A 270 3.84 -19.09 4.46
N ASP A 271 3.99 -18.61 3.21
CA ASP A 271 5.27 -18.13 2.69
C ASP A 271 5.64 -16.73 3.23
N PHE A 272 4.69 -16.04 3.86
CA PHE A 272 4.89 -14.69 4.37
C PHE A 272 4.99 -14.67 5.88
N THR A 273 6.07 -14.13 6.41
CA THR A 273 6.25 -13.93 7.84
C THR A 273 6.38 -12.44 8.15
N LEU A 274 5.41 -11.92 8.92
CA LEU A 274 5.44 -10.55 9.42
C LEU A 274 6.12 -10.54 10.79
N GLU A 275 7.29 -9.89 10.89
CA GLU A 275 8.08 -9.79 12.10
C GLU A 275 8.03 -8.38 12.68
N ASN A 276 8.08 -8.29 14.00
CA ASN A 276 8.18 -7.02 14.74
C ASN A 276 7.00 -6.06 14.51
N TYR A 277 5.82 -6.57 14.18
CA TYR A 277 4.64 -5.71 14.02
C TYR A 277 4.10 -5.26 15.37
N GLN A 278 4.70 -4.21 15.92
CA GLN A 278 4.18 -3.49 17.07
C GLN A 278 3.18 -2.44 16.59
N HIS A 279 1.99 -2.41 17.17
CA HIS A 279 0.90 -1.54 16.73
C HIS A 279 -0.02 -1.14 17.87
N HIS A 280 -0.73 -0.03 17.70
CA HIS A 280 -1.86 0.34 18.56
C HIS A 280 -3.08 -0.56 18.30
N PRO A 281 -4.05 -0.60 19.23
CA PRO A 281 -5.30 -1.33 19.01
C PRO A 281 -6.01 -0.93 17.72
N ALA A 282 -6.79 -1.84 17.15
CA ALA A 282 -7.64 -1.54 16.00
C ALA A 282 -8.66 -0.45 16.34
N ILE A 283 -8.98 0.38 15.35
CA ILE A 283 -10.08 1.34 15.40
C ILE A 283 -11.11 0.88 14.38
N ARG A 284 -12.33 0.61 14.83
CA ARG A 284 -13.42 0.17 13.95
C ARG A 284 -14.02 1.37 13.21
N GLY A 285 -14.36 1.17 11.94
CA GLY A 285 -15.14 2.10 11.12
C GLY A 285 -16.20 1.34 10.35
N ALA A 286 -17.36 1.96 10.15
CA ALA A 286 -18.41 1.41 9.29
C ALA A 286 -18.01 1.62 7.82
N VAL A 287 -18.18 0.60 6.99
CA VAL A 287 -17.97 0.73 5.54
C VAL A 287 -19.10 1.58 4.95
N ALA A 288 -18.75 2.52 4.08
CA ALA A 288 -19.71 3.31 3.32
C ALA A 288 -20.06 2.54 2.03
N VAL A 289 -21.29 2.04 1.93
CA VAL A 289 -21.81 1.23 0.81
C VAL A 289 -22.95 1.92 0.06
#